data_4cb3af246ed0881d286f3c53f5aaa67a
#
_entry.id   4cb3af246ed0881d286f3c53f5aaa67a
#
_cell.length_a   1.000
_cell.length_b   1.000
_cell.length_c   1.000
_cell.angle_alpha   90.00
_cell.angle_beta   90.00
_cell.angle_gamma   90.00
#
_symmetry.space_group_name_H-M   'P 1'
#
loop_
_entity.id
_entity.type
_entity.pdbx_description
1 polymer ?
#
loop_
_entity_poly.entity_id
_entity_poly.type
_entity_poly.pdbx_seq_one_letter_code
_entity_poly.pdbx_strand_id
1 'polypeptide(L)'
;AILLENIIYLSQKHSMASIAFITGATSGFGKATAYKFAAHGYDVIINGRRADRLQQVADDIETKYNVAVMQLPFDVRNEEAVFSSIRSLPANWKKIDILVNNAGLAAGRDYFEEASLDDWNTMIDTNVKGFLYVARAVAELMISNKQGHIINLGSIAGKEVYEKGNVYCASKFAVDALNQAMRIDLLRHQIKVTAINPGAAETEFSLVRFKGDEATAKKIYDGIEPLHAEDIADVIYYCASLPAHV
;
A
#
# COMPACT_ATOMS: atom_id res chain seq x y z
N ALA A 1 33.69 -22.58 24.10
CA ALA A 1 33.81 -22.65 22.63
C ALA A 1 32.41 -22.80 21.98
N ILE A 2 31.65 -23.83 22.35
CA ILE A 2 30.27 -24.11 21.76
C ILE A 2 29.26 -22.98 21.97
N LEU A 3 29.32 -22.26 23.12
CA LEU A 3 28.42 -21.11 23.36
C LEU A 3 28.79 -19.88 22.52
N LEU A 4 30.08 -19.64 22.26
CA LEU A 4 30.55 -18.57 21.39
C LEU A 4 30.27 -18.87 19.91
N GLU A 5 30.42 -20.14 19.49
CA GLU A 5 30.07 -20.56 18.14
C GLU A 5 28.54 -20.45 17.86
N ASN A 6 27.70 -20.80 18.84
CA ASN A 6 26.26 -20.61 18.74
C ASN A 6 25.84 -19.12 18.72
N ILE A 7 26.51 -18.24 19.46
CA ILE A 7 26.27 -16.79 19.42
C ILE A 7 26.74 -16.21 18.09
N ILE A 8 27.87 -16.65 17.56
CA ILE A 8 28.37 -16.26 16.22
C ILE A 8 27.46 -16.81 15.12
N TYR A 9 26.99 -18.05 15.24
CA TYR A 9 26.07 -18.68 14.30
C TYR A 9 24.68 -18.00 14.29
N LEU A 10 24.19 -17.55 15.44
CA LEU A 10 22.97 -16.74 15.55
C LEU A 10 23.17 -15.30 15.05
N SER A 11 24.39 -14.72 15.19
CA SER A 11 24.68 -13.39 14.66
C SER A 11 24.93 -13.36 13.15
N GLN A 12 25.35 -14.46 12.54
CA GLN A 12 25.56 -14.57 11.09
C GLN A 12 24.30 -14.92 10.29
N LYS A 13 23.20 -15.27 10.94
CA LYS A 13 21.94 -15.63 10.28
C LYS A 13 20.95 -14.49 10.11
N HIS A 14 21.32 -13.26 10.48
CA HIS A 14 20.60 -12.05 10.08
C HIS A 14 21.27 -11.43 8.84
N SER A 15 21.21 -12.11 7.71
CA SER A 15 21.00 -11.40 6.45
C SER A 15 19.82 -10.48 6.72
N MET A 16 20.02 -9.15 6.69
CA MET A 16 18.90 -8.24 6.95
C MET A 16 17.77 -8.62 6.01
N ALA A 17 16.62 -9.02 6.57
CA ALA A 17 15.45 -9.36 5.78
C ALA A 17 15.09 -8.17 4.90
N SER A 18 14.62 -8.42 3.70
CA SER A 18 14.10 -7.36 2.85
C SER A 18 12.88 -6.71 3.51
N ILE A 19 12.71 -5.41 3.35
CA ILE A 19 11.66 -4.64 4.01
C ILE A 19 10.60 -4.22 2.98
N ALA A 20 9.34 -4.59 3.25
CA ALA A 20 8.20 -4.11 2.51
C ALA A 20 7.40 -3.09 3.35
N PHE A 21 7.17 -1.89 2.82
CA PHE A 21 6.30 -0.90 3.42
C PHE A 21 4.94 -0.88 2.73
N ILE A 22 3.87 -1.15 3.46
CA ILE A 22 2.51 -1.23 2.94
C ILE A 22 1.64 -0.16 3.59
N THR A 23 1.06 0.75 2.80
CA THR A 23 0.08 1.72 3.29
C THR A 23 -1.34 1.17 3.22
N GLY A 24 -2.20 1.57 4.17
CA GLY A 24 -3.58 1.09 4.24
C GLY A 24 -3.67 -0.39 4.63
N ALA A 25 -2.78 -0.87 5.50
CA ALA A 25 -2.63 -2.29 5.85
C ALA A 25 -3.65 -2.82 6.89
N THR A 26 -4.66 -2.02 7.27
CA THR A 26 -5.65 -2.44 8.27
C THR A 26 -6.81 -3.27 7.70
N SER A 27 -6.94 -3.36 6.39
CA SER A 27 -8.00 -4.11 5.69
C SER A 27 -7.68 -4.36 4.21
N GLY A 28 -8.49 -5.17 3.55
CA GLY A 28 -8.48 -5.38 2.10
C GLY A 28 -7.10 -5.73 1.54
N PHE A 29 -6.78 -5.17 0.38
CA PHE A 29 -5.53 -5.45 -0.33
C PHE A 29 -4.28 -5.19 0.51
N GLY A 30 -4.24 -4.09 1.27
CA GLY A 30 -3.09 -3.75 2.10
C GLY A 30 -2.84 -4.78 3.20
N LYS A 31 -3.91 -5.25 3.87
CA LYS A 31 -3.80 -6.31 4.87
C LYS A 31 -3.30 -7.61 4.23
N ALA A 32 -3.97 -8.10 3.18
CA ALA A 32 -3.57 -9.32 2.48
C ALA A 32 -2.12 -9.25 1.97
N THR A 33 -1.71 -8.09 1.43
CA THR A 33 -0.35 -7.85 0.98
C THR A 33 0.67 -7.92 2.12
N ALA A 34 0.39 -7.34 3.29
CA ALA A 34 1.28 -7.43 4.45
C ALA A 34 1.51 -8.89 4.88
N TYR A 35 0.44 -9.69 4.95
CA TYR A 35 0.54 -11.13 5.23
C TYR A 35 1.33 -11.87 4.15
N LYS A 36 1.11 -11.54 2.87
CA LYS A 36 1.82 -12.18 1.75
C LYS A 36 3.32 -11.94 1.81
N PHE A 37 3.76 -10.69 2.04
CA PHE A 37 5.18 -10.38 2.18
C PHE A 37 5.79 -11.04 3.41
N ALA A 38 5.10 -11.01 4.55
CA ALA A 38 5.54 -11.66 5.80
C ALA A 38 5.72 -13.17 5.62
N ALA A 39 4.77 -13.84 4.94
CA ALA A 39 4.85 -15.27 4.62
C ALA A 39 6.07 -15.66 3.76
N HIS A 40 6.65 -14.68 3.05
CA HIS A 40 7.86 -14.86 2.24
C HIS A 40 9.13 -14.28 2.92
N GLY A 41 9.09 -14.04 4.24
CA GLY A 41 10.24 -13.67 5.03
C GLY A 41 10.65 -12.20 4.95
N TYR A 42 9.77 -11.32 4.49
CA TYR A 42 10.01 -9.88 4.56
C TYR A 42 9.66 -9.36 5.95
N ASP A 43 10.50 -8.48 6.49
CA ASP A 43 10.07 -7.59 7.55
C ASP A 43 9.09 -6.56 6.96
N VAL A 44 8.05 -6.21 7.70
CA VAL A 44 7.00 -5.36 7.13
C VAL A 44 6.80 -4.07 7.94
N ILE A 45 6.73 -2.94 7.24
CA ILE A 45 6.24 -1.69 7.78
C ILE A 45 4.77 -1.59 7.37
N ILE A 46 3.88 -1.47 8.33
CA ILE A 46 2.45 -1.36 8.09
C ILE A 46 1.92 0.00 8.54
N ASN A 47 1.16 0.65 7.66
CA ASN A 47 0.52 1.92 7.97
C ASN A 47 -0.99 1.84 7.90
N GLY A 48 -1.63 2.62 8.73
CA GLY A 48 -3.08 2.84 8.76
C GLY A 48 -3.47 3.80 9.86
N ARG A 49 -4.70 4.32 9.81
CA ARG A 49 -5.22 5.28 10.79
C ARG A 49 -5.71 4.63 12.08
N ARG A 50 -6.11 3.35 12.01
CA ARG A 50 -6.72 2.59 13.12
C ARG A 50 -5.61 1.83 13.83
N ALA A 51 -5.05 2.44 14.89
CA ALA A 51 -3.91 1.88 15.63
C ALA A 51 -4.22 0.50 16.26
N ASP A 52 -5.44 0.32 16.77
CA ASP A 52 -5.94 -0.95 17.30
C ASP A 52 -5.90 -2.09 16.26
N ARG A 53 -6.35 -1.80 15.03
CA ARG A 53 -6.29 -2.78 13.94
C ARG A 53 -4.87 -3.01 13.42
N LEU A 54 -4.02 -2.00 13.43
CA LEU A 54 -2.60 -2.18 13.11
C LEU A 54 -1.93 -3.12 14.10
N GLN A 55 -2.21 -2.94 15.39
CA GLN A 55 -1.69 -3.81 16.44
C GLN A 55 -2.13 -5.27 16.22
N GLN A 56 -3.43 -5.50 15.95
CA GLN A 56 -3.94 -6.85 15.65
C GLN A 56 -3.24 -7.49 14.45
N VAL A 57 -3.02 -6.72 13.37
CA VAL A 57 -2.32 -7.21 12.18
C VAL A 57 -0.85 -7.52 12.49
N ALA A 58 -0.19 -6.68 13.29
CA ALA A 58 1.20 -6.89 13.68
C ALA A 58 1.36 -8.15 14.53
N ASP A 59 0.56 -8.30 15.59
CA ASP A 59 0.61 -9.46 16.49
C ASP A 59 0.37 -10.78 15.73
N ASP A 60 -0.57 -10.76 14.79
CA ASP A 60 -0.91 -11.92 13.96
C ASP A 60 0.24 -12.30 13.00
N ILE A 61 0.86 -11.29 12.37
CA ILE A 61 2.01 -11.51 11.47
C ILE A 61 3.21 -12.04 12.25
N GLU A 62 3.58 -11.41 13.36
CA GLU A 62 4.73 -11.83 14.18
C GLU A 62 4.55 -13.23 14.73
N THR A 63 3.31 -13.58 15.14
CA THR A 63 2.98 -14.93 15.63
C THR A 63 3.10 -15.99 14.54
N LYS A 64 2.67 -15.67 13.31
CA LYS A 64 2.60 -16.66 12.21
C LYS A 64 3.90 -16.84 11.45
N TYR A 65 4.68 -15.77 11.25
CA TYR A 65 5.72 -15.75 10.21
C TYR A 65 7.14 -15.49 10.73
N ASN A 66 7.35 -15.26 12.02
CA ASN A 66 8.68 -15.00 12.60
C ASN A 66 9.48 -13.90 11.86
N VAL A 67 8.80 -12.81 11.51
CA VAL A 67 9.35 -11.60 10.91
C VAL A 67 9.07 -10.41 11.82
N ALA A 68 9.82 -9.32 11.66
CA ALA A 68 9.57 -8.11 12.44
C ALA A 68 8.50 -7.24 11.78
N VAL A 69 7.69 -6.57 12.60
CA VAL A 69 6.64 -5.64 12.14
C VAL A 69 6.85 -4.26 12.75
N MET A 70 6.96 -3.24 11.90
CA MET A 70 6.96 -1.84 12.29
C MET A 70 5.60 -1.21 12.01
N GLN A 71 4.98 -0.65 13.04
CA GLN A 71 3.70 0.01 12.90
C GLN A 71 3.87 1.52 12.77
N LEU A 72 3.22 2.12 11.77
CA LEU A 72 3.21 3.57 11.54
C LEU A 72 1.75 4.08 11.53
N PRO A 73 1.17 4.40 12.71
CA PRO A 73 -0.21 4.83 12.81
C PRO A 73 -0.35 6.33 12.46
N PHE A 74 -0.42 6.66 11.17
CA PHE A 74 -0.70 8.00 10.70
C PHE A 74 -1.72 8.04 9.56
N ASP A 75 -2.38 9.19 9.39
CA ASP A 75 -3.21 9.46 8.22
C ASP A 75 -2.33 9.97 7.08
N VAL A 76 -2.39 9.31 5.93
CA VAL A 76 -1.60 9.68 4.74
C VAL A 76 -1.91 11.10 4.24
N ARG A 77 -3.08 11.66 4.58
CA ARG A 77 -3.48 13.03 4.25
C ARG A 77 -2.69 14.11 5.02
N ASN A 78 -2.11 13.73 6.14
CA ASN A 78 -1.31 14.64 6.96
C ASN A 78 0.16 14.58 6.51
N GLU A 79 0.57 15.59 5.73
CA GLU A 79 1.93 15.69 5.19
C GLU A 79 3.00 15.63 6.29
N GLU A 80 2.85 16.41 7.35
CA GLU A 80 3.83 16.46 8.45
C GLU A 80 3.98 15.10 9.14
N ALA A 81 2.84 14.43 9.42
CA ALA A 81 2.86 13.11 10.03
C ALA A 81 3.54 12.07 9.13
N VAL A 82 3.31 12.11 7.82
CA VAL A 82 3.96 11.22 6.85
C VAL A 82 5.47 11.40 6.89
N PHE A 83 5.94 12.64 6.67
CA PHE A 83 7.37 12.91 6.59
C PHE A 83 8.09 12.71 7.92
N SER A 84 7.50 13.13 9.05
CA SER A 84 8.09 12.93 10.37
C SER A 84 8.19 11.45 10.73
N SER A 85 7.13 10.67 10.52
CA SER A 85 7.14 9.22 10.82
C SER A 85 8.18 8.46 9.99
N ILE A 86 8.27 8.73 8.69
CA ILE A 86 9.22 8.04 7.81
C ILE A 86 10.66 8.47 8.10
N ARG A 87 10.92 9.75 8.38
CA ARG A 87 12.27 10.23 8.76
C ARG A 87 12.74 9.69 10.09
N SER A 88 11.82 9.49 11.06
CA SER A 88 12.12 8.97 12.40
C SER A 88 12.30 7.46 12.47
N LEU A 89 12.13 6.73 11.37
CA LEU A 89 12.40 5.29 11.32
C LEU A 89 13.81 5.00 11.86
N PRO A 90 13.98 3.95 12.69
CA PRO A 90 15.29 3.43 13.08
C PRO A 90 16.14 3.08 11.85
N ALA A 91 17.45 3.17 11.97
CA ALA A 91 18.37 2.99 10.83
C ALA A 91 18.19 1.66 10.09
N ASN A 92 17.92 0.57 10.82
CA ASN A 92 17.66 -0.76 10.26
C ASN A 92 16.32 -0.86 9.48
N TRP A 93 15.38 0.07 9.69
CA TRP A 93 14.10 0.13 8.98
C TRP A 93 14.11 1.12 7.78
N LYS A 94 15.20 1.87 7.58
CA LYS A 94 15.31 2.86 6.48
C LYS A 94 15.68 2.24 5.14
N LYS A 95 16.10 0.98 5.10
CA LYS A 95 16.41 0.27 3.86
C LYS A 95 15.16 -0.40 3.31
N ILE A 96 14.18 0.41 2.91
CA ILE A 96 12.93 -0.08 2.33
C ILE A 96 13.18 -0.58 0.91
N ASP A 97 12.97 -1.88 0.67
CA ASP A 97 13.14 -2.51 -0.64
C ASP A 97 11.88 -2.35 -1.51
N ILE A 98 10.70 -2.49 -0.90
CA ILE A 98 9.40 -2.42 -1.58
C ILE A 98 8.51 -1.40 -0.88
N LEU A 99 7.92 -0.48 -1.64
CA LEU A 99 6.78 0.32 -1.21
C LEU A 99 5.52 -0.17 -1.93
N VAL A 100 4.52 -0.61 -1.18
CA VAL A 100 3.18 -0.82 -1.71
C VAL A 100 2.32 0.38 -1.32
N ASN A 101 2.17 1.33 -2.24
CA ASN A 101 1.41 2.55 -2.05
C ASN A 101 -0.07 2.28 -2.34
N ASN A 102 -0.73 1.68 -1.35
CA ASN A 102 -2.07 1.11 -1.45
C ASN A 102 -3.15 1.98 -0.81
N ALA A 103 -2.82 2.82 0.19
CA ALA A 103 -3.82 3.64 0.87
C ALA A 103 -4.67 4.45 -0.11
N GLY A 104 -5.97 4.22 -0.09
CA GLY A 104 -6.92 4.89 -0.96
C GLY A 104 -8.35 4.50 -0.60
N LEU A 105 -9.30 5.30 -1.05
CA LEU A 105 -10.72 5.06 -0.82
C LEU A 105 -11.59 5.61 -1.97
N ALA A 106 -12.83 5.16 -2.03
CA ALA A 106 -13.92 5.86 -2.69
C ALA A 106 -14.93 6.33 -1.63
N ALA A 107 -15.59 7.44 -1.86
CA ALA A 107 -16.63 7.99 -1.01
C ALA A 107 -17.79 8.45 -1.89
N GLY A 108 -19.00 7.94 -1.62
CA GLY A 108 -20.21 8.19 -2.39
C GLY A 108 -20.22 7.56 -3.79
N ARG A 109 -21.40 7.57 -4.39
CA ARG A 109 -21.65 7.19 -5.79
C ARG A 109 -22.88 7.93 -6.29
N ASP A 110 -22.73 9.24 -6.48
CA ASP A 110 -23.82 10.16 -6.80
C ASP A 110 -23.58 10.79 -8.18
N TYR A 111 -24.62 11.35 -8.80
CA TYR A 111 -24.44 12.18 -9.99
C TYR A 111 -23.58 13.40 -9.66
N PHE A 112 -22.99 13.99 -10.69
CA PHE A 112 -21.98 15.05 -10.51
C PHE A 112 -22.54 16.24 -9.73
N GLU A 113 -23.77 16.66 -10.03
CA GLU A 113 -24.47 17.77 -9.39
C GLU A 113 -24.99 17.48 -7.98
N GLU A 114 -25.07 16.20 -7.59
CA GLU A 114 -25.58 15.74 -6.30
C GLU A 114 -24.47 15.35 -5.33
N ALA A 115 -23.26 15.15 -5.83
CA ALA A 115 -22.17 14.58 -5.07
C ALA A 115 -21.66 15.53 -3.97
N SER A 116 -21.30 14.94 -2.84
CA SER A 116 -20.76 15.68 -1.69
C SER A 116 -19.35 16.22 -1.97
N LEU A 117 -19.14 17.52 -1.76
CA LEU A 117 -17.81 18.15 -1.86
C LEU A 117 -16.83 17.60 -0.82
N ASP A 118 -17.31 17.20 0.37
CA ASP A 118 -16.47 16.59 1.41
C ASP A 118 -15.98 15.21 0.98
N ASP A 119 -16.83 14.42 0.31
CA ASP A 119 -16.44 13.15 -0.28
C ASP A 119 -15.37 13.35 -1.38
N TRP A 120 -15.53 14.37 -2.22
CA TRP A 120 -14.56 14.74 -3.24
C TRP A 120 -13.21 15.14 -2.65
N ASN A 121 -13.23 16.05 -1.67
CA ASN A 121 -12.02 16.47 -0.96
C ASN A 121 -11.32 15.27 -0.30
N THR A 122 -12.08 14.41 0.37
CA THR A 122 -11.56 13.21 1.01
C THR A 122 -10.88 12.27 0.01
N MET A 123 -11.46 12.08 -1.18
CA MET A 123 -10.86 11.26 -2.24
C MET A 123 -9.58 11.89 -2.80
N ILE A 124 -9.58 13.18 -3.09
CA ILE A 124 -8.38 13.89 -3.60
C ILE A 124 -7.27 13.90 -2.55
N ASP A 125 -7.59 14.23 -1.30
CA ASP A 125 -6.60 14.30 -0.23
C ASP A 125 -5.97 12.92 0.07
N THR A 126 -6.77 11.84 0.00
CA THR A 126 -6.25 10.49 0.27
C THR A 126 -5.55 9.90 -0.96
N ASN A 127 -6.28 9.84 -2.11
CA ASN A 127 -5.84 9.06 -3.26
C ASN A 127 -4.77 9.78 -4.09
N VAL A 128 -4.67 11.13 -3.99
CA VAL A 128 -3.71 11.92 -4.75
C VAL A 128 -2.65 12.52 -3.83
N LYS A 129 -3.02 13.39 -2.89
CA LYS A 129 -2.03 14.05 -2.02
C LYS A 129 -1.34 13.06 -1.10
N GLY A 130 -2.11 12.25 -0.36
CA GLY A 130 -1.56 11.23 0.55
C GLY A 130 -0.68 10.21 -0.18
N PHE A 131 -1.12 9.80 -1.37
CA PHE A 131 -0.32 8.95 -2.27
C PHE A 131 1.04 9.61 -2.60
N LEU A 132 1.05 10.88 -2.97
CA LEU A 132 2.27 11.63 -3.30
C LEU A 132 3.19 11.81 -2.10
N TYR A 133 2.65 12.15 -0.92
CA TYR A 133 3.45 12.35 0.28
C TYR A 133 4.24 11.10 0.67
N VAL A 134 3.56 9.94 0.70
CA VAL A 134 4.21 8.68 1.00
C VAL A 134 5.22 8.30 -0.07
N ALA A 135 4.83 8.37 -1.37
CA ALA A 135 5.73 8.05 -2.47
C ALA A 135 7.01 8.90 -2.42
N ARG A 136 6.88 10.22 -2.18
CA ARG A 136 8.00 11.15 -2.08
C ARG A 136 8.92 10.81 -0.91
N ALA A 137 8.36 10.65 0.29
CA ALA A 137 9.14 10.39 1.49
C ALA A 137 9.92 9.06 1.41
N VAL A 138 9.32 8.01 0.85
CA VAL A 138 9.98 6.71 0.68
C VAL A 138 10.99 6.74 -0.48
N ALA A 139 10.67 7.42 -1.58
CA ALA A 139 11.60 7.56 -2.70
C ALA A 139 12.92 8.23 -2.28
N GLU A 140 12.90 9.21 -1.37
CA GLU A 140 14.11 9.82 -0.80
C GLU A 140 15.02 8.78 -0.13
N LEU A 141 14.45 7.82 0.62
CA LEU A 141 15.20 6.72 1.24
C LEU A 141 15.72 5.74 0.19
N MET A 142 14.90 5.34 -0.77
CA MET A 142 15.30 4.43 -1.84
C MET A 142 16.43 5.00 -2.70
N ILE A 143 16.38 6.30 -3.03
CA ILE A 143 17.45 7.00 -3.76
C ILE A 143 18.76 6.94 -2.96
N SER A 144 18.71 7.22 -1.67
CA SER A 144 19.89 7.14 -0.78
C SER A 144 20.47 5.74 -0.71
N ASN A 145 19.61 4.71 -0.75
CA ASN A 145 19.98 3.30 -0.72
C ASN A 145 20.35 2.75 -2.11
N LYS A 146 20.11 3.51 -3.20
CA LYS A 146 20.32 3.12 -4.60
C LYS A 146 19.57 1.83 -4.98
N GLN A 147 18.42 1.61 -4.37
CA GLN A 147 17.62 0.40 -4.55
C GLN A 147 16.18 0.69 -4.13
N GLY A 148 15.22 0.12 -4.84
CA GLY A 148 13.81 0.15 -4.43
C GLY A 148 12.86 -0.22 -5.56
N HIS A 149 11.65 -0.61 -5.17
CA HIS A 149 10.54 -0.85 -6.06
C HIS A 149 9.26 -0.25 -5.48
N ILE A 150 8.68 0.71 -6.16
CA ILE A 150 7.40 1.33 -5.78
C ILE A 150 6.29 0.64 -6.58
N ILE A 151 5.33 0.04 -5.87
CA ILE A 151 4.15 -0.60 -6.46
C ILE A 151 2.93 0.23 -6.07
N ASN A 152 2.29 0.85 -7.05
CA ASN A 152 1.17 1.75 -6.88
C ASN A 152 -0.16 1.05 -7.13
N LEU A 153 -1.12 1.15 -6.21
CA LEU A 153 -2.46 0.63 -6.39
C LEU A 153 -3.33 1.65 -7.14
N GLY A 154 -3.41 1.43 -8.46
CA GLY A 154 -4.34 2.11 -9.34
C GLY A 154 -5.75 1.52 -9.29
N SER A 155 -6.40 1.45 -10.44
CA SER A 155 -7.70 0.82 -10.67
C SER A 155 -7.98 0.84 -12.17
N ILE A 156 -8.85 -0.04 -12.68
CA ILE A 156 -9.46 0.11 -14.00
C ILE A 156 -10.20 1.47 -14.12
N ALA A 157 -10.69 2.02 -13.00
CA ALA A 157 -11.26 3.36 -12.93
C ALA A 157 -10.27 4.49 -13.24
N GLY A 158 -8.99 4.20 -13.34
CA GLY A 158 -7.94 5.09 -13.85
C GLY A 158 -7.66 4.93 -15.36
N LYS A 159 -8.41 4.07 -16.03
CA LYS A 159 -8.35 3.81 -17.47
C LYS A 159 -9.68 4.12 -18.17
N GLU A 160 -10.77 3.89 -17.46
CA GLU A 160 -12.14 4.09 -17.96
C GLU A 160 -12.98 4.81 -16.90
N VAL A 161 -13.82 5.74 -17.36
CA VAL A 161 -14.77 6.44 -16.50
C VAL A 161 -16.12 5.72 -16.56
N TYR A 162 -16.78 5.59 -15.42
CA TYR A 162 -18.12 5.02 -15.32
C TYR A 162 -19.11 5.99 -14.66
N GLU A 163 -20.38 5.76 -14.89
CA GLU A 163 -21.47 6.58 -14.35
C GLU A 163 -21.38 6.71 -12.83
N LYS A 164 -21.48 7.94 -12.30
CA LYS A 164 -21.33 8.30 -10.88
C LYS A 164 -19.93 7.99 -10.30
N GLY A 165 -18.93 7.81 -11.17
CA GLY A 165 -17.53 7.57 -10.78
C GLY A 165 -16.71 8.84 -10.58
N ASN A 166 -17.19 9.97 -11.11
CA ASN A 166 -16.62 11.33 -11.12
C ASN A 166 -15.22 11.49 -10.48
N VAL A 167 -15.11 12.02 -9.25
CA VAL A 167 -13.80 12.30 -8.61
C VAL A 167 -13.03 11.03 -8.23
N TYR A 168 -13.70 9.89 -7.97
CA TYR A 168 -12.95 8.64 -7.79
C TYR A 168 -12.17 8.27 -9.05
N CYS A 169 -12.84 8.27 -10.23
CA CYS A 169 -12.14 8.03 -11.50
C CYS A 169 -11.04 9.06 -11.72
N ALA A 170 -11.33 10.36 -11.56
CA ALA A 170 -10.33 11.42 -11.71
C ALA A 170 -9.10 11.18 -10.82
N SER A 171 -9.29 10.79 -9.55
CA SER A 171 -8.19 10.47 -8.64
C SER A 171 -7.36 9.27 -9.09
N LYS A 172 -8.00 8.25 -9.69
CA LYS A 172 -7.30 7.06 -10.21
C LYS A 172 -6.60 7.33 -11.54
N PHE A 173 -7.15 8.21 -12.41
CA PHE A 173 -6.42 8.73 -13.57
C PHE A 173 -5.18 9.54 -13.14
N ALA A 174 -5.30 10.34 -12.06
CA ALA A 174 -4.15 11.04 -11.50
C ALA A 174 -3.07 10.05 -11.01
N VAL A 175 -3.44 8.99 -10.30
CA VAL A 175 -2.51 7.93 -9.87
C VAL A 175 -1.82 7.27 -11.07
N ASP A 176 -2.54 6.99 -12.16
CA ASP A 176 -1.94 6.42 -13.36
C ASP A 176 -0.91 7.36 -13.99
N ALA A 177 -1.25 8.63 -14.16
CA ALA A 177 -0.32 9.65 -14.67
C ALA A 177 0.91 9.81 -13.77
N LEU A 178 0.71 9.86 -12.45
CA LEU A 178 1.78 9.96 -11.46
C LEU A 178 2.68 8.72 -11.46
N ASN A 179 2.11 7.52 -11.63
CA ASN A 179 2.89 6.30 -11.78
C ASN A 179 3.82 6.37 -13.01
N GLN A 180 3.31 6.83 -14.14
CA GLN A 180 4.11 7.01 -15.36
C GLN A 180 5.22 8.05 -15.16
N ALA A 181 4.91 9.20 -14.55
CA ALA A 181 5.89 10.24 -14.23
C ALA A 181 6.98 9.72 -13.29
N MET A 182 6.60 9.08 -12.18
CA MET A 182 7.57 8.46 -11.26
C MET A 182 8.48 7.44 -11.95
N ARG A 183 7.95 6.63 -12.88
CA ARG A 183 8.74 5.65 -13.62
C ARG A 183 9.81 6.33 -14.48
N ILE A 184 9.51 7.47 -15.08
CA ILE A 184 10.46 8.25 -15.88
C ILE A 184 11.50 8.92 -14.97
N ASP A 185 11.03 9.63 -13.93
CA ASP A 185 11.88 10.47 -13.08
C ASP A 185 12.84 9.64 -12.19
N LEU A 186 12.39 8.46 -11.71
CA LEU A 186 13.17 7.60 -10.83
C LEU A 186 14.06 6.60 -11.57
N LEU A 187 13.94 6.48 -12.90
CA LEU A 187 14.75 5.59 -13.71
C LEU A 187 16.26 5.88 -13.54
N ARG A 188 16.65 7.15 -13.50
CA ARG A 188 18.04 7.58 -13.27
C ARG A 188 18.62 7.12 -11.92
N HIS A 189 17.78 6.72 -10.99
CA HIS A 189 18.13 6.19 -9.67
C HIS A 189 17.99 4.68 -9.58
N GLN A 190 17.66 4.00 -10.70
CA GLN A 190 17.43 2.55 -10.77
C GLN A 190 16.31 2.04 -9.86
N ILE A 191 15.31 2.91 -9.58
CA ILE A 191 14.14 2.55 -8.80
C ILE A 191 13.04 2.09 -9.77
N LYS A 192 12.51 0.90 -9.52
CA LYS A 192 11.39 0.33 -10.28
C LYS A 192 10.08 1.00 -9.85
N VAL A 193 9.18 1.21 -10.80
CA VAL A 193 7.83 1.72 -10.51
C VAL A 193 6.82 0.91 -11.33
N THR A 194 5.84 0.31 -10.64
CA THR A 194 4.82 -0.55 -11.24
C THR A 194 3.42 -0.08 -10.78
N ALA A 195 2.44 -0.10 -11.68
CA ALA A 195 1.04 0.07 -11.32
C ALA A 195 0.30 -1.26 -11.38
N ILE A 196 -0.49 -1.56 -10.36
CA ILE A 196 -1.48 -2.63 -10.36
C ILE A 196 -2.86 -1.98 -10.45
N ASN A 197 -3.65 -2.35 -11.44
CA ASN A 197 -4.95 -1.74 -11.73
C ASN A 197 -6.09 -2.76 -11.55
N PRO A 198 -6.53 -3.07 -10.32
CA PRO A 198 -7.57 -4.04 -10.07
C PRO A 198 -8.91 -3.63 -10.69
N GLY A 199 -9.70 -4.63 -11.04
CA GLY A 199 -11.13 -4.51 -11.34
C GLY A 199 -11.98 -4.48 -10.07
N ALA A 200 -13.23 -4.97 -10.19
CA ALA A 200 -14.13 -5.11 -9.05
C ALA A 200 -13.60 -6.17 -8.08
N ALA A 201 -13.42 -5.79 -6.83
CA ALA A 201 -12.90 -6.68 -5.79
C ALA A 201 -13.73 -6.56 -4.51
N GLU A 202 -14.05 -7.70 -3.91
CA GLU A 202 -14.81 -7.74 -2.68
C GLU A 202 -13.90 -7.50 -1.47
N THR A 203 -14.02 -6.32 -0.87
CA THR A 203 -13.26 -5.89 0.30
C THR A 203 -14.08 -4.89 1.13
N GLU A 204 -13.55 -4.42 2.27
CA GLU A 204 -14.16 -3.30 3.02
C GLU A 204 -14.31 -2.00 2.18
N PHE A 205 -13.69 -1.92 1.00
CA PHE A 205 -13.73 -0.73 0.14
C PHE A 205 -15.15 -0.32 -0.24
N SER A 206 -15.99 -1.28 -0.65
CA SER A 206 -17.39 -0.99 -1.00
C SER A 206 -18.20 -0.53 0.20
N LEU A 207 -17.95 -1.13 1.38
CA LEU A 207 -18.60 -0.73 2.62
C LEU A 207 -18.23 0.71 3.00
N VAL A 208 -16.95 1.08 2.88
CA VAL A 208 -16.47 2.45 3.10
C VAL A 208 -17.11 3.42 2.10
N ARG A 209 -17.15 3.05 0.82
CA ARG A 209 -17.75 3.86 -0.26
C ARG A 209 -19.20 4.22 0.03
N PHE A 210 -19.97 3.26 0.51
CA PHE A 210 -21.40 3.44 0.81
C PHE A 210 -21.67 3.77 2.29
N LYS A 211 -20.68 4.26 3.02
CA LYS A 211 -20.82 4.76 4.40
C LYS A 211 -21.48 3.75 5.34
N GLY A 212 -21.23 2.46 5.13
CA GLY A 212 -21.74 1.36 5.95
C GLY A 212 -23.03 0.70 5.43
N ASP A 213 -23.57 1.12 4.30
CA ASP A 213 -24.72 0.46 3.66
C ASP A 213 -24.27 -0.86 3.00
N GLU A 214 -24.41 -1.95 3.75
CA GLU A 214 -24.03 -3.30 3.32
C GLU A 214 -24.86 -3.79 2.13
N ALA A 215 -26.14 -3.42 2.07
CA ALA A 215 -27.04 -3.88 1.00
C ALA A 215 -26.62 -3.29 -0.35
N THR A 216 -26.31 -1.99 -0.38
CA THR A 216 -25.82 -1.32 -1.58
C THR A 216 -24.41 -1.77 -1.92
N ALA A 217 -23.53 -2.02 -0.92
CA ALA A 217 -22.18 -2.52 -1.13
C ALA A 217 -22.16 -3.89 -1.82
N LYS A 218 -23.07 -4.81 -1.44
CA LYS A 218 -23.18 -6.15 -2.05
C LYS A 218 -23.69 -6.12 -3.49
N LYS A 219 -24.64 -5.22 -3.82
CA LYS A 219 -25.22 -5.12 -5.16
C LYS A 219 -24.21 -4.81 -6.28
N ILE A 220 -23.03 -4.27 -5.93
CA ILE A 220 -22.00 -3.99 -6.94
C ILE A 220 -21.48 -5.27 -7.58
N TYR A 221 -21.57 -6.38 -6.87
CA TYR A 221 -21.04 -7.68 -7.32
C TYR A 221 -22.09 -8.58 -7.98
N ASP A 222 -23.34 -8.08 -8.13
CA ASP A 222 -24.39 -8.85 -8.75
C ASP A 222 -24.03 -9.24 -10.20
N GLY A 223 -24.00 -10.54 -10.47
CA GLY A 223 -23.71 -11.06 -11.81
C GLY A 223 -22.23 -11.13 -12.20
N ILE A 224 -21.32 -10.85 -11.28
CA ILE A 224 -19.88 -11.03 -11.49
C ILE A 224 -19.27 -11.80 -10.35
N GLU A 225 -18.17 -12.53 -10.62
CA GLU A 225 -17.29 -13.10 -9.60
C GLU A 225 -16.21 -12.04 -9.28
N PRO A 226 -16.23 -11.42 -8.09
CA PRO A 226 -15.28 -10.37 -7.76
C PRO A 226 -13.90 -10.95 -7.45
N LEU A 227 -12.86 -10.15 -7.65
CA LEU A 227 -11.52 -10.46 -7.14
C LEU A 227 -11.52 -10.40 -5.61
N HIS A 228 -10.68 -11.25 -4.99
CA HIS A 228 -10.40 -11.21 -3.57
C HIS A 228 -9.12 -10.43 -3.26
N ALA A 229 -8.95 -10.06 -1.99
CA ALA A 229 -7.77 -9.31 -1.56
C ALA A 229 -6.48 -10.11 -1.77
N GLU A 230 -6.54 -11.40 -1.61
CA GLU A 230 -5.44 -12.35 -1.78
C GLU A 230 -4.97 -12.42 -3.23
N ASP A 231 -5.88 -12.37 -4.22
CA ASP A 231 -5.52 -12.37 -5.65
C ASP A 231 -4.63 -11.17 -5.98
N ILE A 232 -5.00 -10.01 -5.46
CA ILE A 232 -4.22 -8.78 -5.68
C ILE A 232 -2.89 -8.81 -4.92
N ALA A 233 -2.88 -9.36 -3.70
CA ALA A 233 -1.64 -9.55 -2.94
C ALA A 233 -0.66 -10.49 -3.68
N ASP A 234 -1.15 -11.52 -4.35
CA ASP A 234 -0.35 -12.44 -5.15
C ASP A 234 0.27 -11.75 -6.36
N VAL A 235 -0.49 -10.94 -7.08
CA VAL A 235 0.01 -10.14 -8.21
C VAL A 235 1.06 -9.11 -7.74
N ILE A 236 0.81 -8.42 -6.62
CA ILE A 236 1.76 -7.46 -6.04
C ILE A 236 3.07 -8.17 -5.69
N TYR A 237 2.99 -9.31 -4.98
CA TYR A 237 4.17 -10.06 -4.60
C TYR A 237 4.91 -10.62 -5.82
N TYR A 238 4.20 -11.14 -6.82
CA TYR A 238 4.81 -11.59 -8.07
C TYR A 238 5.64 -10.47 -8.72
N CYS A 239 5.07 -9.28 -8.88
CA CYS A 239 5.79 -8.13 -9.44
C CYS A 239 7.01 -7.73 -8.59
N ALA A 240 6.88 -7.79 -7.26
CA ALA A 240 7.97 -7.47 -6.33
C ALA A 240 9.11 -8.49 -6.39
N SER A 241 8.81 -9.76 -6.62
CA SER A 241 9.78 -10.87 -6.65
C SER A 241 10.57 -10.99 -7.95
N LEU A 242 10.18 -10.25 -8.99
CA LEU A 242 10.87 -10.29 -10.29
C LEU A 242 12.29 -9.70 -10.21
N PRO A 243 13.23 -10.19 -11.02
CA PRO A 243 14.60 -9.67 -11.07
C PRO A 243 14.65 -8.16 -11.33
N ALA A 244 15.76 -7.53 -10.95
CA ALA A 244 15.90 -6.07 -11.03
C ALA A 244 15.75 -5.51 -12.47
N HIS A 245 16.01 -6.30 -13.48
CA HIS A 245 15.93 -5.88 -14.89
C HIS A 245 14.53 -6.05 -15.52
N VAL A 246 13.56 -6.61 -14.77
CA VAL A 246 12.19 -6.85 -15.23
C VAL A 246 11.23 -5.80 -14.69
#